data_5f1c21d49810bcbf47d3bce8907e6ec3
#
_entry.id   5f1c21d49810bcbf47d3bce8907e6ec3
#
_cell.length_a   1.000
_cell.length_b   1.000
_cell.length_c   1.000
_cell.angle_alpha   90.00
_cell.angle_beta   90.00
_cell.angle_gamma   90.00
#
_symmetry.space_group_name_H-M   'P 1'
#
loop_
_entity.id
_entity.type
_entity.pdbx_description
1 polymer ?
#
loop_
_entity_poly.entity_id
_entity_poly.type
_entity_poly.pdbx_seq_one_letter_code
_entity_poly.pdbx_strand_id
1 'polypeptide(L)'
;LSGCGSGTEYLAVTPWGDFYPCHQFVGEEQYLMGNVDAGIVKPEIQKEFGGCNVYTKKDCKDCFARFYCSGGCAANAYHFQKDINGNYEIGCQLQRKRVECAIMIKAALACD
;
A
#
# COMPACT_ATOMS: atom_id res chain seq x y z
N LEU A 1 7.49 1.65 -8.21
CA LEU A 1 6.04 1.75 -8.06
C LEU A 1 5.55 1.22 -6.72
N SER A 2 6.11 1.72 -5.64
CA SER A 2 5.55 1.57 -4.31
C SER A 2 4.46 2.64 -4.12
N GLY A 3 3.41 2.34 -3.38
CA GLY A 3 2.30 3.26 -3.18
C GLY A 3 2.65 4.49 -2.33
N CYS A 4 2.07 4.58 -1.12
CA CYS A 4 2.24 5.75 -0.25
C CYS A 4 3.58 5.82 0.49
N GLY A 5 4.44 4.82 0.34
CA GLY A 5 5.72 4.76 1.05
C GLY A 5 5.63 4.32 2.50
N SER A 6 4.51 3.75 2.93
CA SER A 6 4.38 3.26 4.31
C SER A 6 5.51 2.31 4.67
N GLY A 7 6.08 2.50 5.85
CA GLY A 7 7.19 1.71 6.36
C GLY A 7 8.55 2.07 5.81
N THR A 8 8.63 2.78 4.69
CA THR A 8 9.91 3.17 4.06
C THR A 8 10.10 4.69 4.04
N GLU A 9 9.17 5.43 3.47
CA GLU A 9 9.22 6.89 3.37
C GLU A 9 8.30 7.56 4.38
N TYR A 10 7.49 6.80 5.08
CA TYR A 10 6.48 7.26 6.02
C TYR A 10 6.43 6.34 7.23
N LEU A 11 6.32 6.91 8.42
CA LEU A 11 6.14 6.19 9.68
C LEU A 11 5.06 6.88 10.51
N ALA A 12 4.31 6.09 11.29
CA ALA A 12 3.47 6.61 12.35
C ALA A 12 4.23 6.54 13.66
N VAL A 13 4.18 7.61 14.43
CA VAL A 13 4.80 7.68 15.77
C VAL A 13 3.68 7.87 16.79
N THR A 14 3.58 6.93 17.73
CA THR A 14 2.57 7.01 18.80
C THR A 14 2.97 8.05 19.86
N PRO A 15 2.03 8.48 20.72
CA PRO A 15 2.37 9.34 21.86
C PRO A 15 3.44 8.76 22.78
N TRP A 16 3.61 7.44 22.78
CA TRP A 16 4.62 6.74 23.60
C TRP A 16 5.96 6.58 22.86
N GLY A 17 6.02 7.06 21.61
CA GLY A 17 7.24 7.04 20.83
C GLY A 17 7.45 5.76 20.01
N ASP A 18 6.44 4.91 19.87
CA ASP A 18 6.54 3.69 19.09
C ASP A 18 6.35 3.96 17.60
N PHE A 19 7.09 3.22 16.76
CA PHE A 19 7.04 3.36 15.31
C PHE A 19 6.26 2.23 14.66
N TYR A 20 5.34 2.60 13.77
CA TYR A 20 4.58 1.66 12.92
C TYR A 20 4.67 2.11 11.47
N PRO A 21 4.47 1.20 10.48
CA PRO A 21 4.54 1.55 9.06
C PRO A 21 3.57 2.66 8.65
N CYS A 22 2.37 2.68 9.21
CA CYS A 22 1.43 3.78 9.09
C CYS A 22 0.43 3.73 10.25
N HIS A 23 -0.39 4.76 10.38
CA HIS A 23 -1.34 4.86 11.49
C HIS A 23 -2.33 3.70 11.55
N GLN A 24 -2.62 3.06 10.42
CA GLN A 24 -3.56 1.92 10.38
C GLN A 24 -2.97 0.63 10.96
N PHE A 25 -1.67 0.58 11.22
CA PHE A 25 -1.01 -0.56 11.84
C PHE A 25 -0.74 -0.36 13.33
N VAL A 26 -1.08 0.79 13.89
CA VAL A 26 -0.88 1.06 15.32
C VAL A 26 -1.66 0.03 16.15
N GLY A 27 -0.96 -0.63 17.07
CA GLY A 27 -1.53 -1.70 17.88
C GLY A 27 -1.29 -3.10 17.34
N GLU A 28 -0.84 -3.23 16.09
CA GLU A 28 -0.45 -4.53 15.52
C GLU A 28 1.01 -4.81 15.89
N GLU A 29 1.24 -5.58 16.95
CA GLU A 29 2.58 -5.78 17.51
C GLU A 29 3.59 -6.34 16.52
N GLN A 30 3.15 -7.19 15.58
CA GLN A 30 4.04 -7.73 14.55
C GLN A 30 4.59 -6.65 13.62
N TYR A 31 3.98 -5.48 13.58
CA TYR A 31 4.42 -4.34 12.78
C TYR A 31 5.04 -3.22 13.61
N LEU A 32 5.30 -3.44 14.88
CA LEU A 32 6.05 -2.51 15.73
C LEU A 32 7.50 -2.48 15.26
N MET A 33 7.94 -1.37 14.68
CA MET A 33 9.24 -1.25 14.03
C MET A 33 10.36 -0.79 14.94
N GLY A 34 10.03 -0.12 16.02
CA GLY A 34 11.00 0.45 16.94
C GLY A 34 10.40 1.60 17.74
N ASN A 35 11.24 2.51 18.20
CA ASN A 35 10.79 3.67 18.99
C ASN A 35 11.80 4.81 18.87
N VAL A 36 11.44 5.98 19.41
CA VAL A 36 12.27 7.19 19.34
C VAL A 36 13.63 7.06 20.03
N ASP A 37 13.74 6.18 21.01
CA ASP A 37 14.99 6.00 21.75
C ASP A 37 15.96 5.04 21.05
N ALA A 38 15.44 3.94 20.50
CA ALA A 38 16.23 2.89 19.87
C ALA A 38 16.31 3.00 18.35
N GLY A 39 15.44 3.82 17.73
CA GLY A 39 15.31 3.89 16.29
C GLY A 39 14.60 2.67 15.71
N ILE A 40 14.87 2.35 14.47
CA ILE A 40 14.30 1.18 13.80
C ILE A 40 15.05 -0.06 14.27
N VAL A 41 14.37 -0.94 15.02
CA VAL A 41 14.96 -2.18 15.53
C VAL A 41 14.56 -3.42 14.74
N LYS A 42 13.56 -3.29 13.84
CA LYS A 42 13.11 -4.36 12.96
C LYS A 42 13.18 -3.93 11.49
N PRO A 43 14.38 -3.85 10.90
CA PRO A 43 14.53 -3.41 9.52
C PRO A 43 13.89 -4.36 8.52
N GLU A 44 13.61 -5.62 8.91
CA GLU A 44 12.90 -6.59 8.08
C GLU A 44 11.49 -6.12 7.73
N ILE A 45 10.83 -5.34 8.60
CA ILE A 45 9.51 -4.78 8.31
C ILE A 45 9.62 -3.74 7.19
N GLN A 46 10.62 -2.87 7.24
CA GLN A 46 10.86 -1.91 6.16
C GLN A 46 11.10 -2.61 4.83
N LYS A 47 11.88 -3.68 4.85
CA LYS A 47 12.20 -4.46 3.67
C LYS A 47 10.94 -5.12 3.09
N GLU A 48 10.09 -5.67 3.95
CA GLU A 48 8.82 -6.28 3.55
C GLU A 48 7.92 -5.25 2.85
N PHE A 49 7.74 -4.09 3.44
CA PHE A 49 6.92 -3.01 2.86
C PHE A 49 7.54 -2.46 1.57
N GLY A 50 8.86 -2.31 1.54
CA GLY A 50 9.56 -1.87 0.33
C GLY A 50 9.45 -2.84 -0.84
N GLY A 51 9.27 -4.14 -0.55
CA GLY A 51 9.08 -5.16 -1.56
C GLY A 51 7.63 -5.34 -2.02
N CYS A 52 6.70 -4.59 -1.44
CA CYS A 52 5.27 -4.69 -1.74
C CYS A 52 4.91 -3.75 -2.90
N ASN A 53 4.78 -4.29 -4.12
CA ASN A 53 4.52 -3.50 -5.31
C ASN A 53 3.78 -4.33 -6.37
N VAL A 54 3.42 -3.71 -7.49
CA VAL A 54 2.65 -4.35 -8.56
C VAL A 54 3.38 -5.51 -9.25
N TYR A 55 4.70 -5.57 -9.14
CA TYR A 55 5.49 -6.65 -9.73
C TYR A 55 5.54 -7.89 -8.84
N THR A 56 5.38 -7.71 -7.53
CA THR A 56 5.42 -8.81 -6.55
C THR A 56 4.05 -9.35 -6.20
N LYS A 57 3.01 -8.54 -6.35
CA LYS A 57 1.63 -8.96 -6.05
C LYS A 57 1.09 -9.82 -7.19
N LYS A 58 0.59 -11.01 -6.84
CA LYS A 58 0.11 -12.01 -7.80
C LYS A 58 -0.94 -11.45 -8.75
N ASP A 59 -1.96 -10.78 -8.21
CA ASP A 59 -3.11 -10.31 -8.99
C ASP A 59 -2.84 -9.00 -9.74
N CYS A 60 -1.70 -8.34 -9.44
CA CYS A 60 -1.35 -7.08 -10.07
C CYS A 60 -0.56 -7.23 -11.37
N LYS A 61 0.11 -8.37 -11.56
CA LYS A 61 1.00 -8.58 -12.71
C LYS A 61 0.29 -8.38 -14.04
N ASP A 62 -0.95 -8.84 -14.14
CA ASP A 62 -1.74 -8.80 -15.38
C ASP A 62 -2.87 -7.77 -15.32
N CYS A 63 -2.91 -6.95 -14.27
CA CYS A 63 -3.94 -5.93 -14.14
C CYS A 63 -3.63 -4.71 -15.01
N PHE A 64 -4.59 -4.30 -15.84
CA PHE A 64 -4.39 -3.16 -16.73
C PHE A 64 -4.23 -1.83 -15.97
N ALA A 65 -4.73 -1.75 -14.74
CA ALA A 65 -4.67 -0.55 -13.91
C ALA A 65 -3.41 -0.47 -13.04
N ARG A 66 -2.52 -1.46 -13.09
CA ARG A 66 -1.41 -1.62 -12.14
C ARG A 66 -0.52 -0.39 -11.98
N PHE A 67 -0.21 0.30 -13.07
CA PHE A 67 0.68 1.45 -13.01
C PHE A 67 0.01 2.73 -12.51
N TYR A 68 -1.31 2.77 -12.53
CA TYR A 68 -2.09 3.88 -11.98
C TYR A 68 -2.48 3.63 -10.52
N CYS A 69 -2.69 2.36 -10.17
CA CYS A 69 -3.07 1.92 -8.82
C CYS A 69 -1.88 1.82 -7.87
N SER A 70 -0.72 1.43 -8.38
CA SER A 70 0.52 1.18 -7.60
C SER A 70 0.37 0.08 -6.53
N GLY A 71 -0.61 -0.81 -6.68
CA GLY A 71 -0.78 -1.97 -5.79
C GLY A 71 -1.75 -1.80 -4.65
N GLY A 72 -2.35 -0.63 -4.50
CA GLY A 72 -3.34 -0.37 -3.45
C GLY A 72 -2.72 -0.10 -2.07
N CYS A 73 -3.54 -0.21 -1.04
CA CYS A 73 -3.16 0.10 0.34
C CYS A 73 -2.74 -1.18 1.09
N ALA A 74 -1.53 -1.18 1.64
CA ALA A 74 -1.01 -2.31 2.42
C ALA A 74 -1.88 -2.62 3.64
N ALA A 75 -2.42 -1.59 4.31
CA ALA A 75 -3.29 -1.78 5.46
C ALA A 75 -4.60 -2.45 5.07
N ASN A 76 -5.21 -2.02 3.96
CA ASN A 76 -6.42 -2.68 3.46
C ASN A 76 -6.14 -4.15 3.11
N ALA A 77 -5.03 -4.44 2.44
CA ALA A 77 -4.64 -5.80 2.12
C ALA A 77 -4.47 -6.64 3.39
N TYR A 78 -3.78 -6.11 4.39
CA TYR A 78 -3.57 -6.80 5.66
C TYR A 78 -4.88 -7.06 6.40
N HIS A 79 -5.73 -6.06 6.52
CA HIS A 79 -6.98 -6.19 7.30
C HIS A 79 -7.98 -7.17 6.66
N PHE A 80 -7.97 -7.31 5.34
CA PHE A 80 -8.89 -8.20 4.63
C PHE A 80 -8.29 -9.57 4.30
N GLN A 81 -6.98 -9.68 4.12
CA GLN A 81 -6.34 -10.94 3.78
C GLN A 81 -5.22 -11.36 4.74
N LYS A 82 -4.94 -10.57 5.78
CA LYS A 82 -3.86 -10.80 6.74
C LYS A 82 -2.47 -10.88 6.10
N ASP A 83 -2.29 -10.20 4.96
CA ASP A 83 -1.06 -10.20 4.18
C ASP A 83 -0.95 -8.87 3.44
N ILE A 84 0.12 -8.10 3.69
CA ILE A 84 0.32 -6.82 3.00
C ILE A 84 0.54 -6.99 1.50
N ASN A 85 0.95 -8.18 1.05
CA ASN A 85 1.07 -8.53 -0.36
C ASN A 85 -0.23 -9.06 -0.96
N GLY A 86 -1.29 -9.18 -0.18
CA GLY A 86 -2.61 -9.53 -0.67
C GLY A 86 -3.26 -8.35 -1.38
N ASN A 87 -4.50 -8.54 -1.77
CA ASN A 87 -5.29 -7.51 -2.43
C ASN A 87 -6.63 -7.31 -1.70
N TYR A 88 -7.05 -6.06 -1.64
CA TYR A 88 -8.41 -5.72 -1.20
C TYR A 88 -9.27 -5.67 -2.46
N GLU A 89 -10.04 -6.73 -2.74
CA GLU A 89 -10.73 -6.91 -4.02
C GLU A 89 -11.70 -5.77 -4.33
N ILE A 90 -12.40 -5.25 -3.34
CA ILE A 90 -13.31 -4.11 -3.54
C ILE A 90 -12.52 -2.90 -4.03
N GLY A 91 -11.36 -2.65 -3.45
CA GLY A 91 -10.45 -1.58 -3.90
C GLY A 91 -9.97 -1.81 -5.32
N CYS A 92 -9.66 -3.06 -5.67
CA CYS A 92 -9.26 -3.42 -7.03
C CYS A 92 -10.37 -3.11 -8.05
N GLN A 93 -11.59 -3.48 -7.73
CA GLN A 93 -12.75 -3.21 -8.59
C GLN A 93 -12.97 -1.71 -8.77
N LEU A 94 -12.92 -0.95 -7.68
CA LEU A 94 -13.07 0.51 -7.73
C LEU A 94 -11.98 1.16 -8.57
N GLN A 95 -10.74 0.72 -8.39
CA GLN A 95 -9.61 1.31 -9.11
C GLN A 95 -9.66 1.00 -10.60
N ARG A 96 -10.02 -0.23 -10.97
CA ARG A 96 -10.22 -0.59 -12.37
C ARG A 96 -11.31 0.27 -13.03
N LYS A 97 -12.42 0.47 -12.32
CA LYS A 97 -13.51 1.31 -12.81
C LYS A 97 -13.09 2.78 -12.96
N ARG A 98 -12.29 3.29 -12.03
CA ARG A 98 -11.75 4.67 -12.14
C ARG A 98 -10.90 4.83 -13.39
N VAL A 99 -10.03 3.86 -13.68
CA VAL A 99 -9.16 3.92 -14.88
C VAL A 99 -10.00 3.82 -16.15
N GLU A 100 -11.00 2.94 -16.18
CA GLU A 100 -11.93 2.86 -17.32
C GLU A 100 -12.64 4.20 -17.57
N CYS A 101 -13.15 4.83 -16.51
CA CYS A 101 -13.80 6.13 -16.62
C CYS A 101 -12.84 7.23 -17.05
N ALA A 102 -11.60 7.21 -16.56
CA ALA A 102 -10.58 8.17 -16.97
C ALA A 102 -10.27 8.05 -18.47
N ILE A 103 -10.16 6.83 -18.97
CA ILE A 103 -9.96 6.57 -20.41
C ILE A 103 -11.15 7.10 -21.21
N MET A 104 -12.38 6.81 -20.76
CA MET A 104 -13.59 7.29 -21.42
C MET A 104 -13.62 8.83 -21.52
N ILE A 105 -13.34 9.51 -20.41
CA ILE A 105 -13.33 10.96 -20.36
C ILE A 105 -12.27 11.52 -21.30
N LYS A 106 -11.07 10.96 -21.27
CA LYS A 106 -9.98 11.40 -22.14
C LYS A 106 -10.34 11.24 -23.61
N ALA A 107 -10.93 10.10 -23.97
CA ALA A 107 -11.37 9.84 -25.34
C ALA A 107 -12.48 10.81 -25.77
N ALA A 108 -13.46 11.06 -24.92
CA ALA A 108 -14.55 11.98 -25.21
C ALA A 108 -14.02 13.41 -25.44
N LEU A 109 -13.09 13.87 -24.62
CA LEU A 109 -12.50 15.21 -24.78
C LEU A 109 -11.61 15.34 -26.02
N ALA A 110 -11.07 14.24 -26.50
CA ALA A 110 -10.21 14.22 -27.68
C ALA A 110 -11.00 14.18 -29.00
N CYS A 111 -12.31 13.90 -28.96
CA CYS A 111 -13.15 13.77 -30.15
C CYS A 111 -13.68 15.11 -30.70
N ASP A 112 -13.33 16.24 -30.11
CA ASP A 112 -13.78 17.56 -30.58
C ASP A 112 -12.91 18.14 -31.70
#